data_035d4ad9ccd7fd00afa17c73690148d6
#
_entry.id   035d4ad9ccd7fd00afa17c73690148d6
#
_cell.length_a   1.000
_cell.length_b   1.000
_cell.length_c   1.000
_cell.angle_alpha   90.00
_cell.angle_beta   90.00
_cell.angle_gamma   90.00
#
_symmetry.space_group_name_H-M   'P 1'
#
loop_
_entity.id
_entity.type
_entity.pdbx_description
1 polymer ?
#
loop_
_entity_poly.entity_id
_entity_poly.type
_entity_poly.pdbx_seq_one_letter_code
_entity_poly.pdbx_strand_id
1 'polypeptide(L)'
;MMKKQGMAVAAALVLALAGTTARATTPANHRDCFPAGGSWQSWNVAENGDVLYLRVHLNDIYRVDLTPGSRVYKQPNYFLVNRVHGSDWICSALDLDLTLASDYGFQKPLIAVSMRKLTPQEAAAIPRKERP
;
A
#
# COMPACT_ATOMS: atom_id res chain seq x y z
N MET A 1 -12.11 -78.01 5.98
CA MET A 1 -10.90 -77.26 5.62
C MET A 1 -11.32 -75.84 5.30
N MET A 2 -11.15 -74.93 6.23
CA MET A 2 -11.49 -73.52 6.02
C MET A 2 -10.24 -72.71 5.89
N LYS A 3 -9.97 -72.12 4.69
CA LYS A 3 -8.90 -71.18 4.45
C LYS A 3 -9.38 -69.80 4.91
N LYS A 4 -8.75 -69.29 5.94
CA LYS A 4 -8.92 -67.86 6.35
C LYS A 4 -8.03 -67.01 5.43
N GLN A 5 -8.65 -66.18 4.66
CA GLN A 5 -7.99 -65.10 3.91
C GLN A 5 -7.93 -63.89 4.79
N GLY A 6 -6.73 -63.44 5.15
CA GLY A 6 -6.49 -62.20 5.88
C GLY A 6 -6.59 -61.02 4.90
N MET A 7 -7.45 -60.10 5.25
CA MET A 7 -7.60 -58.82 4.53
C MET A 7 -6.61 -57.80 5.11
N ALA A 8 -5.58 -57.48 4.34
CA ALA A 8 -4.62 -56.42 4.68
C ALA A 8 -5.25 -55.07 4.35
N VAL A 9 -5.48 -54.27 5.38
CA VAL A 9 -5.89 -52.87 5.24
C VAL A 9 -4.66 -52.04 5.07
N ALA A 10 -4.46 -51.53 3.86
CA ALA A 10 -3.41 -50.55 3.56
C ALA A 10 -3.92 -49.14 3.96
N ALA A 11 -3.36 -48.61 5.03
CA ALA A 11 -3.60 -47.22 5.43
C ALA A 11 -2.74 -46.30 4.55
N ALA A 12 -3.37 -45.57 3.65
CA ALA A 12 -2.69 -44.52 2.87
C ALA A 12 -2.55 -43.25 3.72
N LEU A 13 -1.32 -42.94 4.09
CA LEU A 13 -0.98 -41.67 4.72
C LEU A 13 -0.95 -40.59 3.64
N VAL A 14 -1.94 -39.70 3.67
CA VAL A 14 -1.92 -38.48 2.83
C VAL A 14 -1.14 -37.40 3.58
N LEU A 15 0.10 -37.19 3.17
CA LEU A 15 0.87 -36.01 3.59
C LEU A 15 0.31 -34.79 2.89
N ALA A 16 -0.41 -33.94 3.61
CA ALA A 16 -0.75 -32.59 3.18
C ALA A 16 0.50 -31.71 3.25
N LEU A 17 1.13 -31.44 2.11
CA LEU A 17 2.14 -30.40 1.97
C LEU A 17 1.43 -29.05 2.08
N ALA A 18 1.51 -28.41 3.25
CA ALA A 18 1.16 -27.02 3.41
C ALA A 18 2.20 -26.17 2.66
N GLY A 19 1.87 -25.82 1.40
CA GLY A 19 2.67 -24.89 0.62
C GLY A 19 2.57 -23.49 1.23
N THR A 20 3.61 -23.07 1.94
CA THR A 20 3.80 -21.66 2.28
C THR A 20 4.07 -20.89 1.00
N THR A 21 3.06 -20.22 0.48
CA THR A 21 3.24 -19.26 -0.62
C THR A 21 4.03 -18.06 -0.09
N ALA A 22 5.34 -18.10 -0.32
CA ALA A 22 6.18 -16.93 -0.17
C ALA A 22 5.63 -15.84 -1.10
N ARG A 23 5.10 -14.75 -0.52
CA ARG A 23 4.76 -13.55 -1.29
C ARG A 23 6.05 -13.03 -1.89
N ALA A 24 6.20 -13.21 -3.18
CA ALA A 24 7.27 -12.59 -3.93
C ALA A 24 7.10 -11.06 -3.83
N THR A 25 8.02 -10.40 -3.15
CA THR A 25 8.14 -8.94 -3.18
C THR A 25 8.57 -8.59 -4.59
N THR A 26 7.64 -8.09 -5.40
CA THR A 26 7.95 -7.62 -6.75
C THR A 26 8.96 -6.47 -6.62
N PRO A 27 10.13 -6.54 -7.25
CA PRO A 27 11.08 -5.43 -7.23
C PRO A 27 10.40 -4.19 -7.80
N ALA A 28 10.62 -3.03 -7.17
CA ALA A 28 10.09 -1.76 -7.61
C ALA A 28 10.47 -1.55 -9.09
N ASN A 29 9.50 -1.62 -9.96
CA ASN A 29 9.70 -1.41 -11.39
C ASN A 29 9.78 0.10 -11.59
N HIS A 30 10.73 0.60 -12.38
CA HIS A 30 10.85 2.02 -12.76
C HIS A 30 9.54 2.62 -13.31
N ARG A 31 8.59 1.78 -13.69
CA ARG A 31 7.24 2.16 -14.14
C ARG A 31 6.33 2.68 -13.02
N ASP A 32 6.69 2.44 -11.76
CA ASP A 32 5.90 2.82 -10.59
C ASP A 32 6.46 4.08 -9.91
N CYS A 33 7.40 4.77 -10.56
CA CYS A 33 7.92 6.05 -10.10
C CYS A 33 7.11 7.21 -10.69
N PHE A 34 7.11 8.34 -9.98
CA PHE A 34 6.53 9.58 -10.49
C PHE A 34 7.42 10.79 -10.17
N PRO A 35 7.33 11.90 -10.96
CA PRO A 35 8.14 13.08 -10.72
C PRO A 35 7.84 13.73 -9.37
N ALA A 36 8.88 14.13 -8.64
CA ALA A 36 8.76 14.77 -7.34
C ALA A 36 8.16 16.18 -7.41
N GLY A 37 8.42 16.90 -8.49
CA GLY A 37 7.87 18.23 -8.75
C GLY A 37 6.43 18.17 -9.29
N GLY A 38 5.46 18.73 -8.55
CA GLY A 38 4.05 18.68 -8.94
C GLY A 38 3.43 17.28 -8.80
N SER A 39 3.81 16.57 -7.76
CA SER A 39 3.74 15.13 -7.63
C SER A 39 2.35 14.55 -7.70
N TRP A 40 1.34 15.20 -7.16
CA TRP A 40 -0.03 14.68 -7.16
C TRP A 40 -1.07 15.78 -7.40
N GLN A 41 -2.17 15.39 -8.02
CA GLN A 41 -3.29 16.29 -8.32
C GLN A 41 -4.28 16.36 -7.16
N SER A 42 -4.42 15.25 -6.42
CA SER A 42 -5.27 15.17 -5.25
C SER A 42 -4.77 14.08 -4.30
N TRP A 43 -5.20 14.15 -3.07
CA TRP A 43 -4.91 13.15 -2.07
C TRP A 43 -6.11 12.94 -1.16
N ASN A 44 -6.18 11.78 -0.54
CA ASN A 44 -7.13 11.49 0.52
C ASN A 44 -6.53 10.49 1.50
N VAL A 45 -7.25 10.22 2.57
CA VAL A 45 -6.80 9.36 3.65
C VAL A 45 -7.86 8.29 3.95
N ALA A 46 -7.40 7.08 4.27
CA ALA A 46 -8.27 6.03 4.74
C ALA A 46 -8.83 6.34 6.14
N GLU A 47 -9.96 5.74 6.47
CA GLU A 47 -10.67 6.00 7.73
C GLU A 47 -9.82 5.76 9.00
N ASN A 48 -8.87 4.81 8.93
CA ASN A 48 -7.93 4.55 10.03
C ASN A 48 -6.87 5.64 10.23
N GLY A 49 -6.70 6.55 9.27
CA GLY A 49 -5.73 7.63 9.35
C GLY A 49 -4.27 7.25 9.11
N ASP A 50 -3.99 6.01 8.75
CA ASP A 50 -2.63 5.48 8.59
C ASP A 50 -2.29 5.14 7.14
N VAL A 51 -3.21 5.38 6.21
CA VAL A 51 -3.02 5.15 4.77
C VAL A 51 -3.41 6.39 3.99
N LEU A 52 -2.52 6.85 3.13
CA LEU A 52 -2.78 7.91 2.17
C LEU A 52 -3.00 7.34 0.78
N TYR A 53 -3.89 7.94 0.02
CA TYR A 53 -4.06 7.72 -1.39
C TYR A 53 -3.69 8.99 -2.14
N LEU A 54 -2.76 8.88 -3.09
CA LEU A 54 -2.28 9.99 -3.91
C LEU A 54 -2.72 9.74 -5.35
N ARG A 55 -3.40 10.69 -5.96
CA ARG A 55 -3.67 10.67 -7.40
C ARG A 55 -2.54 11.37 -8.13
N VAL A 56 -1.76 10.61 -8.85
CA VAL A 56 -0.69 11.09 -9.73
C VAL A 56 -1.19 10.94 -11.16
N HIS A 57 -1.14 11.98 -11.94
CA HIS A 57 -1.78 11.99 -13.26
C HIS A 57 -3.29 11.69 -13.21
N LEU A 58 -3.91 11.43 -14.36
CA LEU A 58 -5.37 11.29 -14.45
C LEU A 58 -5.91 10.06 -13.71
N ASN A 59 -5.20 8.93 -13.79
CA ASN A 59 -5.73 7.63 -13.38
C ASN A 59 -4.82 6.83 -12.45
N ASP A 60 -3.61 7.34 -12.19
CA ASP A 60 -2.64 6.61 -11.38
C ASP A 60 -2.85 6.93 -9.90
N ILE A 61 -3.21 5.93 -9.12
CA ILE A 61 -3.37 6.06 -7.69
C ILE A 61 -2.27 5.27 -6.99
N TYR A 62 -1.59 5.96 -6.07
CA TYR A 62 -0.58 5.38 -5.20
C TYR A 62 -1.12 5.27 -3.79
N ARG A 63 -0.87 4.13 -3.17
CA ARG A 63 -1.11 3.90 -1.76
C ARG A 63 0.18 4.12 -1.01
N VAL A 64 0.13 4.94 0.03
CA VAL A 64 1.23 5.19 0.95
C VAL A 64 0.78 4.77 2.34
N ASP A 65 1.43 3.75 2.89
CA ASP A 65 1.21 3.35 4.27
C ASP A 65 2.12 4.19 5.17
N LEU A 66 1.54 4.76 6.21
CA LEU A 66 2.25 5.55 7.21
C LEU A 66 2.58 4.71 8.44
N THR A 67 3.44 5.21 9.28
CA THR A 67 3.67 4.62 10.61
C THR A 67 2.34 4.45 11.33
N PRO A 68 2.06 3.27 11.92
CA PRO A 68 0.83 3.04 12.67
C PRO A 68 0.60 4.09 13.77
N GLY A 69 -0.63 4.57 13.87
CA GLY A 69 -1.00 5.63 14.81
C GLY A 69 -0.72 7.05 14.32
N SER A 70 -0.43 7.23 13.04
CA SER A 70 -0.29 8.56 12.41
C SER A 70 -1.56 9.38 12.51
N ARG A 71 -2.74 8.74 12.43
CA ARG A 71 -4.06 9.37 12.62
C ARG A 71 -4.23 10.63 11.79
N VAL A 72 -3.91 10.52 10.51
CA VAL A 72 -4.13 11.61 9.55
C VAL A 72 -5.60 11.71 9.22
N TYR A 73 -6.11 12.93 9.12
CA TYR A 73 -7.45 13.20 8.59
C TYR A 73 -7.41 14.41 7.68
N LYS A 74 -8.22 14.37 6.66
CA LYS A 74 -8.32 15.46 5.68
C LYS A 74 -9.35 16.48 6.12
N GLN A 75 -8.96 17.75 6.13
CA GLN A 75 -9.86 18.89 6.30
C GLN A 75 -9.70 19.86 5.13
N PRO A 76 -10.68 20.72 4.86
CA PRO A 76 -10.65 21.64 3.71
C PRO A 76 -9.42 22.55 3.65
N ASN A 77 -8.88 22.93 4.81
CA ASN A 77 -7.71 23.81 4.95
C ASN A 77 -6.40 23.05 5.15
N TYR A 78 -6.42 21.70 5.01
CA TYR A 78 -5.22 20.87 5.10
C TYR A 78 -4.70 20.53 3.72
N PHE A 79 -3.39 20.58 3.57
CA PHE A 79 -2.67 20.18 2.37
C PHE A 79 -1.46 19.33 2.72
N LEU A 80 -1.10 18.47 1.78
CA LEU A 80 0.01 17.56 1.91
C LEU A 80 1.21 18.11 1.14
N VAL A 81 2.32 18.31 1.83
CA VAL A 81 3.57 18.82 1.27
C VAL A 81 4.57 17.68 1.21
N ASN A 82 5.29 17.57 0.10
CA ASN A 82 6.48 16.73 -0.01
C ASN A 82 7.70 17.62 -0.21
N ARG A 83 8.73 17.43 0.61
CA ARG A 83 10.01 18.07 0.41
C ARG A 83 10.87 17.18 -0.48
N VAL A 84 11.40 17.76 -1.53
CA VAL A 84 12.25 17.04 -2.49
C VAL A 84 13.70 17.07 -1.98
N HIS A 85 14.28 15.89 -1.79
CA HIS A 85 15.67 15.73 -1.39
C HIS A 85 16.43 14.94 -2.45
N GLY A 86 17.15 15.64 -3.30
CA GLY A 86 18.18 15.04 -4.17
C GLY A 86 17.72 14.21 -5.37
N SER A 87 16.50 13.71 -5.41
CA SER A 87 15.95 12.98 -6.56
C SER A 87 14.73 13.70 -7.13
N ASP A 88 14.69 13.80 -8.45
CA ASP A 88 13.53 14.33 -9.17
C ASP A 88 12.40 13.30 -9.31
N TRP A 89 12.62 12.09 -8.82
CA TRP A 89 11.68 10.97 -8.91
C TRP A 89 11.39 10.37 -7.56
N ILE A 90 10.14 10.02 -7.34
CA ILE A 90 9.64 9.27 -6.18
C ILE A 90 9.34 7.85 -6.63
N CYS A 91 10.13 6.89 -6.16
CA CYS A 91 10.04 5.48 -6.51
C CYS A 91 9.71 4.59 -5.31
N SER A 92 9.93 5.09 -4.10
CA SER A 92 9.72 4.35 -2.86
C SER A 92 9.28 5.27 -1.72
N ALA A 93 8.88 4.68 -0.61
CA ALA A 93 8.55 5.44 0.60
C ALA A 93 9.73 6.29 1.13
N LEU A 94 10.95 5.86 0.88
CA LEU A 94 12.16 6.58 1.31
C LEU A 94 12.38 7.91 0.57
N ASP A 95 11.77 8.06 -0.59
CA ASP A 95 11.85 9.30 -1.38
C ASP A 95 10.80 10.33 -0.94
N LEU A 96 9.91 9.95 -0.02
CA LEU A 96 8.84 10.79 0.50
C LEU A 96 9.27 11.48 1.80
N ASP A 97 9.23 12.80 1.82
CA ASP A 97 9.32 13.63 3.03
C ASP A 97 8.03 14.42 3.19
N LEU A 98 7.04 13.74 3.74
CA LEU A 98 5.68 14.23 3.82
C LEU A 98 5.43 15.06 5.07
N THR A 99 4.74 16.17 4.90
CA THR A 99 4.20 16.99 5.99
C THR A 99 2.75 17.31 5.71
N LEU A 100 1.88 17.03 6.67
CA LEU A 100 0.52 17.57 6.69
C LEU A 100 0.59 18.98 7.23
N ALA A 101 0.14 19.95 6.47
CA ALA A 101 0.16 21.36 6.85
C ALA A 101 -1.23 21.98 6.72
N SER A 102 -1.44 23.12 7.33
CA SER A 102 -2.66 23.92 7.19
C SER A 102 -2.36 25.40 6.98
N ASP A 103 -3.33 26.12 6.45
CA ASP A 103 -3.26 27.59 6.28
C ASP A 103 -3.08 28.33 7.59
N TYR A 104 -3.36 27.70 8.73
CA TYR A 104 -3.22 28.29 10.08
C TYR A 104 -1.89 27.96 10.75
N GLY A 105 -0.91 27.47 9.99
CA GLY A 105 0.44 27.21 10.50
C GLY A 105 0.62 25.84 11.19
N PHE A 106 -0.39 24.99 11.20
CA PHE A 106 -0.23 23.62 11.67
C PHE A 106 0.70 22.83 10.73
N GLN A 107 1.64 22.09 11.30
CA GLN A 107 2.53 21.21 10.58
C GLN A 107 2.72 19.90 11.35
N LYS A 108 2.54 18.78 10.66
CA LYS A 108 2.74 17.44 11.20
C LYS A 108 3.56 16.63 10.22
N PRO A 109 4.81 16.29 10.55
CA PRO A 109 5.60 15.35 9.74
C PRO A 109 4.93 13.98 9.70
N LEU A 110 4.96 13.35 8.54
CA LEU A 110 4.42 12.00 8.33
C LEU A 110 5.54 11.09 7.85
N ILE A 111 5.61 9.89 8.39
CA ILE A 111 6.60 8.89 8.01
C ILE A 111 5.92 7.83 7.16
N ALA A 112 6.28 7.79 5.89
CA ALA A 112 5.88 6.74 4.97
C ALA A 112 6.73 5.49 5.20
N VAL A 113 6.07 4.35 5.39
CA VAL A 113 6.74 3.05 5.58
C VAL A 113 6.67 2.18 4.34
N SER A 114 5.69 2.39 3.48
CA SER A 114 5.59 1.75 2.17
C SER A 114 4.89 2.64 1.15
N MET A 115 5.17 2.42 -0.12
CA MET A 115 4.48 3.07 -1.22
C MET A 115 4.35 2.09 -2.37
N ARG A 116 3.19 2.07 -3.03
CA ARG A 116 2.99 1.29 -4.25
C ARG A 116 1.88 1.89 -5.13
N LYS A 117 2.03 1.71 -6.43
CA LYS A 117 0.97 2.01 -7.37
C LYS A 117 -0.14 0.96 -7.27
N LEU A 118 -1.38 1.38 -7.23
CA LEU A 118 -2.54 0.49 -7.22
C LEU A 118 -2.87 0.02 -8.65
N THR A 119 -3.33 -1.22 -8.76
CA THR A 119 -3.97 -1.69 -9.98
C THR A 119 -5.32 -0.98 -10.17
N PRO A 120 -5.88 -0.93 -11.40
CA PRO A 120 -7.21 -0.36 -11.62
C PRO A 120 -8.30 -1.00 -10.74
N GLN A 121 -8.22 -2.30 -10.47
CA GLN A 121 -9.14 -3.02 -9.61
C GLN A 121 -9.02 -2.60 -8.14
N GLU A 122 -7.80 -2.46 -7.64
CA GLU A 122 -7.55 -1.99 -6.28
C GLU A 122 -8.01 -0.54 -6.10
N ALA A 123 -7.74 0.32 -7.09
CA ALA A 123 -8.19 1.71 -7.08
C ALA A 123 -9.72 1.81 -7.07
N ALA A 124 -10.40 0.98 -7.84
CA ALA A 124 -11.87 0.92 -7.86
C ALA A 124 -12.46 0.41 -6.54
N ALA A 125 -11.72 -0.40 -5.79
CA ALA A 125 -12.13 -0.94 -4.49
C ALA A 125 -12.00 0.07 -3.33
N ILE A 126 -11.32 1.21 -3.52
CA ILE A 126 -11.24 2.26 -2.50
C ILE A 126 -12.64 2.80 -2.21
N PRO A 127 -13.06 2.85 -0.93
CA PRO A 127 -14.34 3.46 -0.56
C PRO A 127 -14.47 4.88 -1.12
N ARG A 128 -15.66 5.28 -1.58
CA ARG A 128 -15.86 6.58 -2.25
C ARG A 128 -15.38 7.77 -1.42
N LYS A 129 -15.59 7.73 -0.09
CA LYS A 129 -15.17 8.79 0.84
C LYS A 129 -13.64 8.91 1.00
N GLU A 130 -12.88 7.88 0.62
CA GLU A 130 -11.44 7.80 0.75
C GLU A 130 -10.69 7.99 -0.58
N ARG A 131 -11.41 8.13 -1.69
CA ARG A 131 -10.79 8.33 -3.01
C ARG A 131 -10.13 9.69 -3.11
N PRO A 132 -8.88 9.74 -3.65
CA PRO A 132 -8.18 11.00 -3.90
C PRO A 132 -8.71 11.77 -5.09
#